data_c814ec9de7d51fb5a19b3bb21fc412e9
#
_entry.id   c814ec9de7d51fb5a19b3bb21fc412e9
#
_cell.length_a   1.000
_cell.length_b   1.000
_cell.length_c   1.000
_cell.angle_alpha   90.00
_cell.angle_beta   90.00
_cell.angle_gamma   90.00
#
_symmetry.space_group_name_H-M   'P 1'
#
loop_
_entity.id
_entity.type
_entity.pdbx_description
1 polymer ?
#
loop_
_entity_poly.entity_id
_entity_poly.type
_entity_poly.pdbx_seq_one_letter_code
_entity_poly.pdbx_strand_id
1 'polypeptide(L)'
;MQMMEGHKARKRFGQNFLKDEYWIGRIAQAVDAEPGQAVVEIGPGQAALTRELIAGAGHVRAVEIDRDLAGWLKTQFTPEQLTLIEADALTLNWKEVAGSERLRVVGNLPYNISSPLLFHLMEAADVVIDQHFMLQREVVDRMTAEPGTKTYGRLSVMLQWRYKMHKLFDVPPGAFTPAPKVVSSVVRMIPKKPEDVPAVDFALFSSVVANAFAQRRKTLRNALSVLMSEDDIKAAGVNPQERAEKLPLEAFVALTKKAEALGVKPYIPGGIND
;
A
#
# COMPACT_ATOMS: atom_id res chain seq x y z
N MET A 1 26.71 -3.16 -12.45
CA MET A 1 26.07 -2.75 -11.17
C MET A 1 27.00 -3.15 -10.01
N GLN A 2 27.49 -2.16 -9.24
CA GLN A 2 28.37 -2.46 -8.09
C GLN A 2 27.47 -2.81 -6.90
N MET A 3 27.43 -4.08 -6.54
CA MET A 3 26.69 -4.58 -5.38
C MET A 3 27.55 -4.47 -4.12
N MET A 4 26.91 -4.32 -2.96
CA MET A 4 27.62 -4.37 -1.68
C MET A 4 28.20 -5.77 -1.46
N GLU A 5 29.53 -5.90 -1.57
CA GLU A 5 30.23 -7.17 -1.35
C GLU A 5 30.00 -7.67 0.09
N GLY A 6 29.69 -8.97 0.22
CA GLY A 6 29.57 -9.61 1.53
C GLY A 6 28.26 -9.35 2.28
N HIS A 7 27.38 -8.47 1.82
CA HIS A 7 26.08 -8.27 2.48
C HIS A 7 25.15 -9.46 2.25
N LYS A 8 24.71 -10.10 3.34
CA LYS A 8 23.70 -11.17 3.29
C LYS A 8 22.32 -10.60 3.57
N ALA A 9 21.35 -10.92 2.68
CA ALA A 9 19.96 -10.57 2.87
C ALA A 9 19.45 -10.99 4.27
N ARG A 10 18.91 -10.05 5.02
CA ARG A 10 18.46 -10.27 6.40
C ARG A 10 17.01 -10.73 6.40
N LYS A 11 16.76 -11.97 6.84
CA LYS A 11 15.40 -12.55 6.91
C LYS A 11 14.44 -11.70 7.72
N ARG A 12 14.90 -11.04 8.81
CA ARG A 12 14.08 -10.17 9.65
C ARG A 12 13.51 -8.95 8.92
N PHE A 13 14.18 -8.51 7.84
CA PHE A 13 13.74 -7.40 7.00
C PHE A 13 13.06 -7.87 5.71
N GLY A 14 12.92 -9.18 5.49
CA GLY A 14 12.29 -9.74 4.28
C GLY A 14 12.98 -9.35 2.98
N GLN A 15 14.30 -9.16 2.98
CA GLN A 15 15.07 -8.62 1.86
C GLN A 15 15.14 -9.60 0.69
N ASN A 16 14.67 -9.16 -0.49
CA ASN A 16 14.88 -9.77 -1.80
C ASN A 16 15.32 -8.65 -2.74
N PHE A 17 16.61 -8.64 -3.09
CA PHE A 17 17.18 -7.56 -3.90
C PHE A 17 16.89 -7.78 -5.39
N LEU A 18 16.26 -6.82 -6.03
CA LEU A 18 16.04 -6.80 -7.47
C LEU A 18 17.41 -6.64 -8.17
N LYS A 19 17.71 -7.51 -9.14
CA LYS A 19 19.00 -7.55 -9.85
C LYS A 19 18.88 -7.57 -11.37
N ASP A 20 17.75 -7.96 -11.89
CA ASP A 20 17.50 -8.09 -13.33
C ASP A 20 17.29 -6.73 -13.96
N GLU A 21 18.20 -6.32 -14.84
CA GLU A 21 18.20 -4.99 -15.47
C GLU A 21 16.98 -4.72 -16.34
N TYR A 22 16.42 -5.75 -16.96
CA TYR A 22 15.18 -5.61 -17.73
C TYR A 22 14.02 -5.18 -16.85
N TRP A 23 13.85 -5.83 -15.69
CA TRP A 23 12.78 -5.49 -14.76
C TRP A 23 13.01 -4.17 -14.03
N ILE A 24 14.26 -3.85 -13.69
CA ILE A 24 14.64 -2.54 -13.14
C ILE A 24 14.24 -1.43 -14.12
N GLY A 25 14.62 -1.56 -15.39
CA GLY A 25 14.27 -0.59 -16.44
C GLY A 25 12.76 -0.47 -16.66
N ARG A 26 12.02 -1.59 -16.64
CA ARG A 26 10.56 -1.55 -16.77
C ARG A 26 9.87 -0.83 -15.60
N ILE A 27 10.35 -1.02 -14.36
CA ILE A 27 9.79 -0.32 -13.19
C ILE A 27 10.12 1.16 -13.29
N ALA A 28 11.37 1.52 -13.60
CA ALA A 28 11.78 2.92 -13.77
C ALA A 28 10.95 3.63 -14.85
N GLN A 29 10.72 2.98 -15.98
CA GLN A 29 9.85 3.48 -17.06
C GLN A 29 8.40 3.65 -16.60
N ALA A 30 7.87 2.73 -15.78
CA ALA A 30 6.51 2.84 -15.26
C ALA A 30 6.36 3.99 -14.24
N VAL A 31 7.41 4.26 -13.47
CA VAL A 31 7.46 5.43 -12.57
C VAL A 31 7.57 6.71 -13.37
N ASP A 32 8.38 6.73 -14.43
CA ASP A 32 8.60 7.89 -15.31
C ASP A 32 8.94 9.15 -14.49
N ALA A 33 10.02 9.05 -13.73
CA ALA A 33 10.47 10.13 -12.85
C ALA A 33 11.11 11.26 -13.68
N GLU A 34 10.73 12.50 -13.39
CA GLU A 34 11.19 13.69 -14.09
C GLU A 34 11.94 14.64 -13.16
N PRO A 35 12.86 15.49 -13.71
CA PRO A 35 13.59 16.46 -12.92
C PRO A 35 12.66 17.39 -12.13
N GLY A 36 13.00 17.62 -10.85
CA GLY A 36 12.23 18.50 -9.96
C GLY A 36 11.05 17.83 -9.26
N GLN A 37 10.78 16.56 -9.54
CA GLN A 37 9.77 15.79 -8.78
C GLN A 37 10.37 15.30 -7.47
N ALA A 38 9.58 15.35 -6.38
CA ALA A 38 9.96 14.84 -5.07
C ALA A 38 9.75 13.32 -5.00
N VAL A 39 10.72 12.56 -5.47
CA VAL A 39 10.71 11.09 -5.46
C VAL A 39 11.25 10.57 -4.13
N VAL A 40 10.49 9.67 -3.50
CA VAL A 40 10.89 8.98 -2.28
C VAL A 40 10.88 7.48 -2.51
N GLU A 41 12.01 6.82 -2.32
CA GLU A 41 12.13 5.37 -2.41
C GLU A 41 12.12 4.74 -1.00
N ILE A 42 11.26 3.75 -0.80
CA ILE A 42 11.21 2.96 0.43
C ILE A 42 11.99 1.66 0.21
N GLY A 43 13.02 1.45 1.04
CA GLY A 43 13.86 0.26 0.96
C GLY A 43 14.72 0.20 -0.31
N PRO A 44 15.64 1.15 -0.53
CA PRO A 44 16.51 1.19 -1.71
C PRO A 44 17.41 -0.05 -1.82
N GLY A 45 17.65 -0.74 -0.71
CA GLY A 45 18.46 -1.94 -0.67
C GLY A 45 19.84 -1.72 -1.28
N GLN A 46 20.16 -2.46 -2.33
CA GLN A 46 21.43 -2.32 -3.06
C GLN A 46 21.34 -1.32 -4.23
N ALA A 47 20.45 -0.36 -4.15
CA ALA A 47 20.31 0.77 -5.07
C ALA A 47 20.00 0.40 -6.53
N ALA A 48 19.40 -0.76 -6.78
CA ALA A 48 19.09 -1.17 -8.14
C ALA A 48 18.11 -0.19 -8.83
N LEU A 49 17.00 0.12 -8.17
CA LEU A 49 16.03 1.07 -8.68
C LEU A 49 16.45 2.53 -8.39
N THR A 50 17.12 2.78 -7.27
CA THR A 50 17.59 4.11 -6.86
C THR A 50 18.37 4.82 -7.97
N ARG A 51 19.27 4.10 -8.66
CA ARG A 51 20.11 4.66 -9.75
C ARG A 51 19.26 5.17 -10.91
N GLU A 52 18.26 4.40 -11.32
CA GLU A 52 17.34 4.78 -12.39
C GLU A 52 16.44 5.95 -11.98
N LEU A 53 15.99 5.97 -10.74
CA LEU A 53 15.18 7.08 -10.20
C LEU A 53 16.00 8.37 -10.14
N ILE A 54 17.28 8.32 -9.73
CA ILE A 54 18.18 9.47 -9.75
C ILE A 54 18.45 9.94 -11.19
N ALA A 55 18.64 9.00 -12.13
CA ALA A 55 18.83 9.35 -13.53
C ALA A 55 17.63 10.12 -14.11
N GLY A 56 16.40 9.79 -13.68
CA GLY A 56 15.19 10.51 -14.10
C GLY A 56 14.96 11.82 -13.34
N ALA A 57 14.91 11.76 -12.01
CA ALA A 57 14.53 12.90 -11.16
C ALA A 57 15.68 13.84 -10.81
N GLY A 58 16.93 13.40 -10.95
CA GLY A 58 18.12 14.12 -10.52
C GLY A 58 18.44 13.94 -9.05
N HIS A 59 17.44 13.88 -8.18
CA HIS A 59 17.56 13.68 -6.74
C HIS A 59 16.47 12.74 -6.22
N VAL A 60 16.82 11.88 -5.28
CA VAL A 60 15.89 10.95 -4.60
C VAL A 60 16.07 11.05 -3.09
N ARG A 61 14.98 10.98 -2.35
CA ARG A 61 14.99 10.68 -0.91
C ARG A 61 14.81 9.18 -0.75
N ALA A 62 15.59 8.53 0.11
CA ALA A 62 15.45 7.09 0.36
C ALA A 62 15.29 6.81 1.85
N VAL A 63 14.35 5.93 2.18
CA VAL A 63 14.09 5.47 3.56
C VAL A 63 14.66 4.07 3.70
N GLU A 64 15.67 3.89 4.57
CA GLU A 64 16.31 2.60 4.81
C GLU A 64 16.43 2.30 6.31
N ILE A 65 15.94 1.14 6.71
CA ILE A 65 16.00 0.67 8.11
C ILE A 65 17.28 -0.10 8.42
N ASP A 66 17.89 -0.70 7.40
CA ASP A 66 19.14 -1.47 7.55
C ASP A 66 20.34 -0.52 7.57
N ARG A 67 20.97 -0.37 8.75
CA ARG A 67 22.09 0.55 8.97
C ARG A 67 23.31 0.24 8.10
N ASP A 68 23.54 -1.05 7.77
CA ASP A 68 24.69 -1.41 6.94
C ASP A 68 24.45 -0.98 5.49
N LEU A 69 23.25 -1.19 4.97
CA LEU A 69 22.85 -0.68 3.66
C LEU A 69 22.84 0.85 3.63
N ALA A 70 22.32 1.48 4.68
CA ALA A 70 22.34 2.94 4.80
C ALA A 70 23.77 3.50 4.76
N GLY A 71 24.71 2.89 5.51
CA GLY A 71 26.12 3.27 5.50
C GLY A 71 26.76 3.09 4.12
N TRP A 72 26.46 1.97 3.44
CA TRP A 72 26.95 1.72 2.09
C TRP A 72 26.37 2.71 1.08
N LEU A 73 25.07 3.00 1.11
CA LEU A 73 24.43 3.97 0.21
C LEU A 73 25.08 5.34 0.27
N LYS A 74 25.49 5.81 1.45
CA LYS A 74 26.23 7.07 1.64
C LYS A 74 27.57 7.09 0.93
N THR A 75 28.17 5.93 0.63
CA THR A 75 29.41 5.82 -0.13
C THR A 75 29.20 5.76 -1.63
N GLN A 76 27.95 5.48 -2.08
CA GLN A 76 27.62 5.29 -3.50
C GLN A 76 27.08 6.55 -4.17
N PHE A 77 26.54 7.47 -3.41
CA PHE A 77 25.85 8.67 -3.94
C PHE A 77 26.31 9.92 -3.18
N THR A 78 26.31 11.04 -3.88
CA THR A 78 26.52 12.35 -3.26
C THR A 78 25.24 12.85 -2.57
N PRO A 79 25.32 13.79 -1.63
CA PRO A 79 24.13 14.39 -0.99
C PRO A 79 23.18 15.07 -1.97
N GLU A 80 23.69 15.55 -3.12
CA GLU A 80 22.91 16.16 -4.19
C GLU A 80 22.10 15.11 -4.97
N GLN A 81 22.53 13.86 -4.98
CA GLN A 81 21.85 12.75 -5.64
C GLN A 81 20.87 12.03 -4.72
N LEU A 82 21.28 11.80 -3.47
CA LEU A 82 20.50 11.00 -2.52
C LEU A 82 20.47 11.62 -1.13
N THR A 83 19.27 11.91 -0.64
CA THR A 83 19.02 12.19 0.78
C THR A 83 18.55 10.91 1.46
N LEU A 84 19.36 10.39 2.38
CA LEU A 84 19.05 9.15 3.09
C LEU A 84 18.38 9.43 4.44
N ILE A 85 17.25 8.78 4.66
CA ILE A 85 16.47 8.79 5.91
C ILE A 85 16.62 7.41 6.56
N GLU A 86 17.42 7.33 7.62
CA GLU A 86 17.64 6.08 8.36
C GLU A 86 16.51 5.88 9.36
N ALA A 87 15.43 5.24 8.93
CA ALA A 87 14.24 5.05 9.74
C ALA A 87 13.41 3.83 9.29
N ASP A 88 12.50 3.42 10.16
CA ASP A 88 11.42 2.50 9.80
C ASP A 88 10.30 3.27 9.09
N ALA A 89 9.97 2.89 7.87
CA ALA A 89 8.92 3.53 7.07
C ALA A 89 7.53 3.48 7.75
N LEU A 90 7.30 2.51 8.64
CA LEU A 90 6.06 2.37 9.43
C LEU A 90 5.92 3.44 10.53
N THR A 91 7.02 4.10 10.90
CA THR A 91 7.03 5.10 11.99
C THR A 91 7.22 6.53 11.51
N LEU A 92 7.45 6.72 10.21
CA LEU A 92 7.68 8.04 9.63
C LEU A 92 6.41 8.88 9.58
N ASN A 93 6.55 10.17 9.89
CA ASN A 93 5.55 11.16 9.54
C ASN A 93 5.74 11.59 8.06
N TRP A 94 4.98 10.98 7.16
CA TRP A 94 5.09 11.23 5.73
C TRP A 94 4.77 12.67 5.33
N LYS A 95 3.95 13.39 6.11
CA LYS A 95 3.69 14.82 5.90
C LYS A 95 4.91 15.68 6.20
N GLU A 96 5.69 15.29 7.20
CA GLU A 96 7.00 15.96 7.47
C GLU A 96 8.02 15.64 6.39
N VAL A 97 8.06 14.39 5.90
CA VAL A 97 8.92 14.01 4.76
C VAL A 97 8.57 14.81 3.51
N ALA A 98 7.31 15.08 3.28
CA ALA A 98 6.83 15.91 2.16
C ALA A 98 7.21 17.39 2.30
N GLY A 99 7.11 17.95 3.52
CA GLY A 99 7.26 19.38 3.73
C GLY A 99 6.23 20.17 2.92
N SER A 100 6.68 21.01 1.99
CA SER A 100 5.83 21.77 1.07
C SER A 100 5.61 21.10 -0.29
N GLU A 101 6.23 19.94 -0.52
CA GLU A 101 6.18 19.22 -1.79
C GLU A 101 5.08 18.15 -1.78
N ARG A 102 4.76 17.64 -2.95
CA ARG A 102 3.96 16.41 -3.09
C ARG A 102 4.86 15.27 -3.57
N LEU A 103 4.75 14.13 -2.89
CA LEU A 103 5.65 13.01 -3.07
C LEU A 103 5.20 12.06 -4.18
N ARG A 104 6.17 11.50 -4.88
CA ARG A 104 6.03 10.27 -5.66
C ARG A 104 6.75 9.17 -4.90
N VAL A 105 6.02 8.17 -4.40
CA VAL A 105 6.55 7.15 -3.52
C VAL A 105 6.77 5.86 -4.30
N VAL A 106 7.97 5.30 -4.21
CA VAL A 106 8.37 4.11 -4.96
C VAL A 106 8.99 3.10 -4.00
N GLY A 107 8.82 1.81 -4.24
CA GLY A 107 9.54 0.82 -3.43
C GLY A 107 9.30 -0.62 -3.84
N ASN A 108 10.34 -1.43 -3.65
CA ASN A 108 10.24 -2.87 -3.58
C ASN A 108 10.01 -3.25 -2.11
N LEU A 109 8.74 -3.35 -1.71
CA LEU A 109 8.39 -3.46 -0.29
C LEU A 109 8.62 -4.87 0.24
N PRO A 110 9.20 -5.01 1.46
CA PRO A 110 9.24 -6.28 2.15
C PRO A 110 7.84 -6.84 2.38
N TYR A 111 7.65 -8.13 2.09
CA TYR A 111 6.32 -8.75 2.10
C TYR A 111 5.63 -8.75 3.47
N ASN A 112 6.44 -8.82 4.54
CA ASN A 112 5.95 -8.88 5.93
C ASN A 112 5.39 -7.56 6.46
N ILE A 113 5.70 -6.42 5.82
CA ILE A 113 5.25 -5.09 6.26
C ILE A 113 4.37 -4.38 5.23
N SER A 114 4.06 -5.02 4.10
CA SER A 114 3.37 -4.36 2.98
C SER A 114 1.99 -3.83 3.36
N SER A 115 1.11 -4.64 3.96
CA SER A 115 -0.23 -4.17 4.34
C SER A 115 -0.21 -3.06 5.39
N PRO A 116 0.51 -3.18 6.52
CA PRO A 116 0.64 -2.08 7.48
C PRO A 116 1.17 -0.79 6.87
N LEU A 117 2.16 -0.89 5.97
CA LEU A 117 2.75 0.27 5.31
C LEU A 117 1.76 0.95 4.35
N LEU A 118 0.97 0.19 3.60
CA LEU A 118 -0.07 0.72 2.72
C LEU A 118 -1.11 1.52 3.51
N PHE A 119 -1.54 1.03 4.67
CA PHE A 119 -2.45 1.76 5.55
C PHE A 119 -1.81 3.02 6.17
N HIS A 120 -0.55 2.92 6.59
CA HIS A 120 0.17 4.07 7.14
C HIS A 120 0.36 5.18 6.10
N LEU A 121 0.70 4.83 4.85
CA LEU A 121 0.78 5.80 3.75
C LEU A 121 -0.57 6.42 3.37
N MET A 122 -1.68 5.70 3.60
CA MET A 122 -3.01 6.21 3.31
C MET A 122 -3.36 7.44 4.17
N GLU A 123 -2.81 7.55 5.38
CA GLU A 123 -2.99 8.70 6.26
C GLU A 123 -2.35 9.99 5.69
N ALA A 124 -1.37 9.83 4.81
CA ALA A 124 -0.66 10.93 4.17
C ALA A 124 -0.97 11.05 2.65
N ALA A 125 -2.04 10.41 2.17
CA ALA A 125 -2.36 10.36 0.75
C ALA A 125 -2.61 11.75 0.12
N ASP A 126 -2.96 12.76 0.90
CA ASP A 126 -3.15 14.15 0.47
C ASP A 126 -1.85 14.85 0.06
N VAL A 127 -0.69 14.40 0.55
CA VAL A 127 0.63 14.91 0.15
C VAL A 127 1.33 14.01 -0.87
N VAL A 128 0.63 13.02 -1.45
CA VAL A 128 1.17 12.08 -2.43
C VAL A 128 0.55 12.33 -3.80
N ILE A 129 1.36 12.31 -4.86
CA ILE A 129 0.93 12.35 -6.26
C ILE A 129 0.54 10.94 -6.70
N ASP A 130 1.48 10.00 -6.58
CA ASP A 130 1.28 8.59 -6.87
C ASP A 130 2.26 7.71 -6.09
N GLN A 131 1.96 6.42 -6.08
CA GLN A 131 2.79 5.38 -5.47
C GLN A 131 2.99 4.25 -6.47
N HIS A 132 4.23 3.74 -6.57
CA HIS A 132 4.57 2.58 -7.38
C HIS A 132 5.25 1.56 -6.48
N PHE A 133 4.56 0.48 -6.19
CA PHE A 133 5.08 -0.57 -5.32
C PHE A 133 5.18 -1.91 -6.02
N MET A 134 6.26 -2.63 -5.73
CA MET A 134 6.39 -4.03 -6.04
C MET A 134 6.09 -4.83 -4.77
N LEU A 135 5.07 -5.69 -4.85
CA LEU A 135 4.53 -6.48 -3.75
C LEU A 135 4.35 -7.94 -4.21
N GLN A 136 4.01 -8.85 -3.31
CA GLN A 136 3.53 -10.18 -3.71
C GLN A 136 2.31 -10.04 -4.62
N ARG A 137 2.27 -10.85 -5.70
CA ARG A 137 1.15 -10.84 -6.65
C ARG A 137 -0.20 -11.02 -5.96
N GLU A 138 -0.29 -11.91 -4.98
CA GLU A 138 -1.52 -12.15 -4.22
C GLU A 138 -2.01 -10.87 -3.53
N VAL A 139 -1.11 -10.07 -2.96
CA VAL A 139 -1.46 -8.80 -2.31
C VAL A 139 -2.00 -7.81 -3.34
N VAL A 140 -1.32 -7.65 -4.48
CA VAL A 140 -1.79 -6.77 -5.56
C VAL A 140 -3.13 -7.21 -6.13
N ASP A 141 -3.32 -8.52 -6.34
CA ASP A 141 -4.60 -9.09 -6.80
C ASP A 141 -5.74 -8.82 -5.81
N ARG A 142 -5.46 -8.83 -4.49
CA ARG A 142 -6.43 -8.43 -3.46
C ARG A 142 -6.70 -6.92 -3.47
N MET A 143 -5.67 -6.09 -3.64
CA MET A 143 -5.82 -4.63 -3.68
C MET A 143 -6.72 -4.18 -4.84
N THR A 144 -6.55 -4.79 -6.01
CA THR A 144 -7.23 -4.42 -7.26
C THR A 144 -8.46 -5.28 -7.57
N ALA A 145 -8.87 -6.15 -6.64
CA ALA A 145 -9.99 -7.07 -6.82
C ALA A 145 -11.32 -6.34 -6.96
N GLU A 146 -12.20 -6.89 -7.79
CA GLU A 146 -13.58 -6.42 -7.96
C GLU A 146 -14.54 -7.19 -7.06
N PRO A 147 -15.69 -6.59 -6.67
CA PRO A 147 -16.74 -7.27 -5.93
C PRO A 147 -17.16 -8.58 -6.60
N GLY A 148 -17.39 -9.61 -5.80
CA GLY A 148 -17.78 -10.94 -6.27
C GLY A 148 -16.64 -11.86 -6.65
N THR A 149 -15.40 -11.38 -6.68
CA THR A 149 -14.21 -12.21 -6.92
C THR A 149 -13.71 -12.85 -5.63
N LYS A 150 -12.95 -13.95 -5.75
CA LYS A 150 -12.41 -14.69 -4.61
C LYS A 150 -11.41 -13.88 -3.77
N THR A 151 -10.71 -12.95 -4.41
CA THR A 151 -9.66 -12.14 -3.80
C THR A 151 -10.17 -10.84 -3.16
N TYR A 152 -11.43 -10.46 -3.45
CA TYR A 152 -12.04 -9.27 -2.89
C TYR A 152 -12.25 -9.41 -1.38
N GLY A 153 -11.82 -8.40 -0.62
CA GLY A 153 -11.86 -8.41 0.82
C GLY A 153 -11.63 -7.04 1.46
N ARG A 154 -11.33 -7.04 2.75
CA ARG A 154 -11.08 -5.82 3.53
C ARG A 154 -10.01 -4.94 2.88
N LEU A 155 -8.86 -5.50 2.49
CA LEU A 155 -7.78 -4.74 1.85
C LEU A 155 -8.26 -4.04 0.57
N SER A 156 -9.07 -4.73 -0.25
CA SER A 156 -9.65 -4.16 -1.47
C SER A 156 -10.48 -2.92 -1.16
N VAL A 157 -11.45 -3.05 -0.26
CA VAL A 157 -12.41 -1.99 0.08
C VAL A 157 -11.70 -0.80 0.70
N MET A 158 -10.83 -1.04 1.69
CA MET A 158 -10.13 0.02 2.41
C MET A 158 -9.24 0.85 1.49
N LEU A 159 -8.44 0.22 0.63
CA LEU A 159 -7.56 0.94 -0.28
C LEU A 159 -8.33 1.59 -1.45
N GLN A 160 -9.35 0.93 -1.99
CA GLN A 160 -10.18 1.48 -3.07
C GLN A 160 -11.02 2.67 -2.61
N TRP A 161 -11.30 2.81 -1.32
CA TRP A 161 -11.92 4.02 -0.78
C TRP A 161 -11.05 5.26 -1.03
N ARG A 162 -9.73 5.14 -0.92
CA ARG A 162 -8.79 6.26 -0.99
C ARG A 162 -8.06 6.39 -2.32
N TYR A 163 -7.84 5.28 -3.04
CA TYR A 163 -7.00 5.22 -4.23
C TYR A 163 -7.72 4.68 -5.45
N LYS A 164 -7.27 5.13 -6.65
CA LYS A 164 -7.39 4.39 -7.90
C LYS A 164 -6.12 3.55 -8.05
N MET A 165 -6.27 2.26 -8.33
CA MET A 165 -5.14 1.33 -8.37
C MET A 165 -5.14 0.53 -9.67
N HIS A 166 -3.94 0.35 -10.22
CA HIS A 166 -3.73 -0.39 -11.46
C HIS A 166 -2.56 -1.36 -11.28
N LYS A 167 -2.83 -2.65 -11.41
CA LYS A 167 -1.79 -3.66 -11.57
C LYS A 167 -1.13 -3.45 -12.92
N LEU A 168 0.20 -3.25 -12.95
CA LEU A 168 0.93 -2.92 -14.17
C LEU A 168 1.48 -4.18 -14.85
N PHE A 169 2.26 -4.99 -14.13
CA PHE A 169 2.85 -6.22 -14.62
C PHE A 169 3.37 -7.10 -13.49
N ASP A 170 3.58 -8.38 -13.80
CA ASP A 170 4.19 -9.35 -12.89
C ASP A 170 5.71 -9.42 -13.10
N VAL A 171 6.45 -9.69 -12.01
CA VAL A 171 7.90 -9.84 -11.98
C VAL A 171 8.25 -11.23 -11.41
N PRO A 172 8.98 -12.08 -12.17
CA PRO A 172 9.25 -13.44 -11.76
C PRO A 172 10.28 -13.51 -10.61
N PRO A 173 10.27 -14.59 -9.80
CA PRO A 173 11.22 -14.78 -8.71
C PRO A 173 12.69 -14.68 -9.11
N GLY A 174 13.03 -15.13 -10.33
CA GLY A 174 14.40 -15.10 -10.85
C GLY A 174 15.00 -13.70 -11.02
N ALA A 175 14.17 -12.65 -10.99
CA ALA A 175 14.64 -11.27 -11.04
C ALA A 175 15.31 -10.79 -9.75
N PHE A 176 15.27 -11.59 -8.66
CA PHE A 176 15.74 -11.22 -7.33
C PHE A 176 16.85 -12.13 -6.79
N THR A 177 17.61 -11.61 -5.82
CA THR A 177 18.56 -12.38 -5.01
C THR A 177 18.38 -12.02 -3.52
N PRO A 178 18.11 -12.98 -2.61
CA PRO A 178 17.63 -14.34 -2.95
C PRO A 178 16.29 -14.29 -3.67
N ALA A 179 16.01 -15.33 -4.47
CA ALA A 179 14.73 -15.43 -5.17
C ALA A 179 13.59 -15.65 -4.15
N PRO A 180 12.51 -14.87 -4.19
CA PRO A 180 11.33 -15.12 -3.38
C PRO A 180 10.61 -16.41 -3.84
N LYS A 181 9.77 -16.95 -2.98
CA LYS A 181 9.00 -18.17 -3.30
C LYS A 181 7.79 -17.92 -4.22
N VAL A 182 7.42 -16.66 -4.39
CA VAL A 182 6.19 -16.24 -5.10
C VAL A 182 6.53 -15.17 -6.14
N VAL A 183 5.65 -15.04 -7.12
CA VAL A 183 5.70 -13.96 -8.11
C VAL A 183 5.38 -12.63 -7.43
N SER A 184 6.08 -11.58 -7.81
CA SER A 184 5.78 -10.20 -7.45
C SER A 184 4.95 -9.51 -8.52
N SER A 185 4.27 -8.44 -8.16
CA SER A 185 3.58 -7.56 -9.11
C SER A 185 3.88 -6.12 -8.80
N VAL A 186 3.94 -5.30 -9.83
CA VAL A 186 4.02 -3.84 -9.70
C VAL A 186 2.62 -3.25 -9.79
N VAL A 187 2.27 -2.42 -8.82
CA VAL A 187 1.00 -1.70 -8.74
C VAL A 187 1.25 -0.19 -8.72
N ARG A 188 0.46 0.56 -9.48
CA ARG A 188 0.37 2.01 -9.38
C ARG A 188 -0.85 2.39 -8.58
N MET A 189 -0.68 3.27 -7.60
CA MET A 189 -1.74 3.78 -6.74
C MET A 189 -1.79 5.30 -6.87
N ILE A 190 -2.95 5.84 -7.20
CA ILE A 190 -3.17 7.27 -7.36
C ILE A 190 -4.21 7.70 -6.33
N PRO A 191 -3.86 8.57 -5.37
CA PRO A 191 -4.84 9.11 -4.43
C PRO A 191 -6.01 9.77 -5.18
N LYS A 192 -7.23 9.47 -4.79
CA LYS A 192 -8.40 10.18 -5.27
C LYS A 192 -8.35 11.62 -4.82
N LYS A 193 -8.89 12.52 -5.60
CA LYS A 193 -9.07 13.92 -5.19
C LYS A 193 -9.98 13.98 -3.96
N PRO A 194 -9.81 14.96 -3.06
CA PRO A 194 -10.62 15.07 -1.85
C PRO A 194 -12.14 15.01 -2.12
N GLU A 195 -12.60 15.64 -3.19
CA GLU A 195 -14.01 15.64 -3.61
C GLU A 195 -14.54 14.28 -4.09
N ASP A 196 -13.64 13.38 -4.53
CA ASP A 196 -13.97 12.04 -5.02
C ASP A 196 -13.90 10.97 -3.90
N VAL A 197 -13.39 11.33 -2.72
CA VAL A 197 -13.34 10.43 -1.56
C VAL A 197 -14.68 10.49 -0.84
N PRO A 198 -15.42 9.38 -0.70
CA PRO A 198 -16.67 9.39 0.06
C PRO A 198 -16.44 9.87 1.49
N ALA A 199 -17.18 10.92 1.89
CA ALA A 199 -17.08 11.49 3.23
C ALA A 199 -17.76 10.55 4.25
N VAL A 200 -16.95 9.94 5.12
CA VAL A 200 -17.34 9.07 6.22
C VAL A 200 -16.36 9.20 7.37
N ASP A 201 -16.79 8.93 8.59
CA ASP A 201 -15.87 8.68 9.70
C ASP A 201 -15.00 7.46 9.38
N PHE A 202 -13.71 7.67 9.22
CA PHE A 202 -12.78 6.62 8.78
C PHE A 202 -12.67 5.47 9.79
N ALA A 203 -12.71 5.76 11.10
CA ALA A 203 -12.64 4.72 12.12
C ALA A 203 -13.90 3.84 12.09
N LEU A 204 -15.05 4.45 11.87
CA LEU A 204 -16.31 3.72 11.74
C LEU A 204 -16.38 2.96 10.41
N PHE A 205 -15.90 3.54 9.31
CA PHE A 205 -15.78 2.84 8.03
C PHE A 205 -14.90 1.60 8.15
N SER A 206 -13.71 1.74 8.75
CA SER A 206 -12.82 0.62 9.03
C SER A 206 -13.50 -0.46 9.89
N SER A 207 -14.28 -0.04 10.90
CA SER A 207 -15.06 -0.94 11.75
C SER A 207 -16.11 -1.71 10.97
N VAL A 208 -16.92 -1.03 10.15
CA VAL A 208 -17.95 -1.66 9.31
C VAL A 208 -17.34 -2.67 8.37
N VAL A 209 -16.28 -2.29 7.66
CA VAL A 209 -15.59 -3.18 6.71
C VAL A 209 -14.97 -4.38 7.43
N ALA A 210 -14.28 -4.16 8.57
CA ALA A 210 -13.68 -5.24 9.35
C ALA A 210 -14.70 -6.26 9.84
N ASN A 211 -15.83 -5.80 10.40
CA ASN A 211 -16.89 -6.70 10.87
C ASN A 211 -17.54 -7.44 9.71
N ALA A 212 -17.82 -6.76 8.58
CA ALA A 212 -18.41 -7.38 7.41
C ALA A 212 -17.58 -8.55 6.85
N PHE A 213 -16.24 -8.44 6.88
CA PHE A 213 -15.32 -9.48 6.40
C PHE A 213 -14.80 -10.43 7.48
N ALA A 214 -15.13 -10.21 8.75
CA ALA A 214 -14.64 -11.04 9.88
C ALA A 214 -14.95 -12.53 9.71
N GLN A 215 -16.06 -12.86 9.07
CA GLN A 215 -16.49 -14.23 8.82
C GLN A 215 -17.03 -14.40 7.40
N ARG A 216 -16.17 -14.85 6.48
CA ARG A 216 -16.46 -14.96 5.02
C ARG A 216 -17.78 -15.65 4.66
N ARG A 217 -18.23 -16.62 5.45
CA ARG A 217 -19.45 -17.38 5.15
C ARG A 217 -20.73 -16.77 5.70
N LYS A 218 -20.64 -15.74 6.55
CA LYS A 218 -21.83 -15.08 7.13
C LYS A 218 -22.41 -14.02 6.22
N THR A 219 -23.74 -13.88 6.30
CA THR A 219 -24.48 -12.75 5.71
C THR A 219 -24.19 -11.48 6.50
N LEU A 220 -24.45 -10.31 5.89
CA LEU A 220 -24.28 -9.01 6.54
C LEU A 220 -25.10 -8.88 7.82
N ARG A 221 -26.35 -9.40 7.83
CA ARG A 221 -27.19 -9.45 9.02
C ARG A 221 -26.45 -10.02 10.24
N ASN A 222 -25.72 -11.11 10.03
CA ASN A 222 -24.98 -11.78 11.12
C ASN A 222 -23.62 -11.11 11.37
N ALA A 223 -22.93 -10.68 10.32
CA ALA A 223 -21.59 -10.09 10.44
C ALA A 223 -21.63 -8.70 11.11
N LEU A 224 -22.66 -7.91 10.83
CA LEU A 224 -22.80 -6.53 11.35
C LEU A 224 -23.71 -6.43 12.59
N SER A 225 -24.18 -7.55 13.15
CA SER A 225 -25.13 -7.55 14.28
C SER A 225 -24.65 -6.80 15.52
N VAL A 226 -23.32 -6.65 15.69
CA VAL A 226 -22.72 -5.87 16.80
C VAL A 226 -22.74 -4.35 16.54
N LEU A 227 -23.02 -3.93 15.31
CA LEU A 227 -23.01 -2.51 14.90
C LEU A 227 -24.43 -2.00 14.57
N MET A 228 -25.27 -2.82 13.96
CA MET A 228 -26.58 -2.40 13.48
C MET A 228 -27.53 -3.59 13.29
N SER A 229 -28.83 -3.29 13.29
CA SER A 229 -29.87 -4.28 13.06
C SER A 229 -30.06 -4.61 11.57
N GLU A 230 -30.81 -5.69 11.29
CA GLU A 230 -31.20 -6.04 9.92
C GLU A 230 -31.99 -4.93 9.24
N ASP A 231 -32.88 -4.25 9.97
CA ASP A 231 -33.71 -3.15 9.44
C ASP A 231 -32.83 -1.91 9.14
N ASP A 232 -31.78 -1.67 9.91
CA ASP A 232 -30.82 -0.61 9.63
C ASP A 232 -30.03 -0.87 8.34
N ILE A 233 -29.64 -2.13 8.09
CA ILE A 233 -28.97 -2.53 6.85
C ILE A 233 -29.91 -2.30 5.66
N LYS A 234 -31.18 -2.70 5.76
CA LYS A 234 -32.20 -2.43 4.73
C LYS A 234 -32.40 -0.93 4.51
N ALA A 235 -32.48 -0.16 5.59
CA ALA A 235 -32.61 1.28 5.53
C ALA A 235 -31.40 1.98 4.86
N ALA A 236 -30.23 1.38 4.89
CA ALA A 236 -29.05 1.81 4.13
C ALA A 236 -29.10 1.42 2.65
N GLY A 237 -30.17 0.76 2.20
CA GLY A 237 -30.32 0.30 0.82
C GLY A 237 -29.53 -0.97 0.47
N VAL A 238 -29.11 -1.72 1.48
CA VAL A 238 -28.28 -2.92 1.31
C VAL A 238 -29.10 -4.16 1.69
N ASN A 239 -28.95 -5.24 0.92
CA ASN A 239 -29.60 -6.50 1.24
C ASN A 239 -28.86 -7.21 2.41
N PRO A 240 -29.50 -7.40 3.58
CA PRO A 240 -28.88 -8.02 4.75
C PRO A 240 -28.53 -9.50 4.57
N GLN A 241 -29.09 -10.18 3.56
CA GLN A 241 -28.80 -11.58 3.24
C GLN A 241 -27.57 -11.73 2.33
N GLU A 242 -27.07 -10.63 1.76
CA GLU A 242 -25.82 -10.65 0.98
C GLU A 242 -24.60 -10.89 1.87
N ARG A 243 -23.52 -11.34 1.23
CA ARG A 243 -22.20 -11.43 1.85
C ARG A 243 -21.34 -10.24 1.48
N ALA A 244 -20.43 -9.83 2.38
CA ALA A 244 -19.54 -8.69 2.18
C ALA A 244 -18.77 -8.75 0.84
N GLU A 245 -18.34 -9.93 0.42
CA GLU A 245 -17.59 -10.13 -0.83
C GLU A 245 -18.35 -9.75 -2.11
N LYS A 246 -19.69 -9.59 -2.03
CA LYS A 246 -20.55 -9.19 -3.15
C LYS A 246 -20.79 -7.69 -3.23
N LEU A 247 -20.46 -6.96 -2.18
CA LEU A 247 -20.81 -5.54 -2.06
C LEU A 247 -19.81 -4.64 -2.76
N PRO A 248 -20.27 -3.66 -3.56
CA PRO A 248 -19.42 -2.59 -4.04
C PRO A 248 -19.05 -1.63 -2.91
N LEU A 249 -18.04 -0.79 -3.14
CA LEU A 249 -17.56 0.20 -2.17
C LEU A 249 -18.68 1.11 -1.64
N GLU A 250 -19.57 1.53 -2.52
CA GLU A 250 -20.71 2.43 -2.21
C GLU A 250 -21.66 1.84 -1.16
N ALA A 251 -21.82 0.51 -1.14
CA ALA A 251 -22.63 -0.17 -0.13
C ALA A 251 -21.96 -0.08 1.26
N PHE A 252 -20.66 -0.23 1.36
CA PHE A 252 -19.94 -0.02 2.63
C PHE A 252 -20.00 1.42 3.11
N VAL A 253 -19.95 2.39 2.18
CA VAL A 253 -20.12 3.81 2.49
C VAL A 253 -21.54 4.07 3.04
N ALA A 254 -22.58 3.51 2.39
CA ALA A 254 -23.96 3.65 2.84
C ALA A 254 -24.19 3.04 4.23
N LEU A 255 -23.63 1.86 4.49
CA LEU A 255 -23.67 1.20 5.80
C LEU A 255 -22.96 2.04 6.87
N THR A 256 -21.82 2.65 6.53
CA THR A 256 -21.10 3.52 7.46
C THR A 256 -21.90 4.76 7.81
N LYS A 257 -22.47 5.45 6.81
CA LYS A 257 -23.34 6.63 7.05
C LYS A 257 -24.56 6.28 7.91
N LYS A 258 -25.13 5.09 7.75
CA LYS A 258 -26.20 4.61 8.62
C LYS A 258 -25.71 4.41 10.05
N ALA A 259 -24.54 3.80 10.24
CA ALA A 259 -23.94 3.63 11.56
C ALA A 259 -23.61 4.97 12.24
N GLU A 260 -23.13 5.96 11.47
CA GLU A 260 -22.93 7.35 11.96
C GLU A 260 -24.24 7.95 12.47
N ALA A 261 -25.33 7.85 11.69
CA ALA A 261 -26.63 8.37 12.07
C ALA A 261 -27.23 7.70 13.32
N LEU A 262 -26.86 6.44 13.58
CA LEU A 262 -27.23 5.70 14.79
C LEU A 262 -26.35 6.01 16.00
N GLY A 263 -25.27 6.77 15.82
CA GLY A 263 -24.30 7.06 16.89
C GLY A 263 -23.45 5.84 17.31
N VAL A 264 -23.28 4.86 16.39
CA VAL A 264 -22.49 3.65 16.65
C VAL A 264 -21.05 4.01 16.89
N LYS A 265 -20.41 3.37 17.87
CA LYS A 265 -18.98 3.53 18.13
C LYS A 265 -18.18 2.51 17.33
N PRO A 266 -16.99 2.89 16.82
CA PRO A 266 -16.11 1.95 16.14
C PRO A 266 -15.77 0.75 17.02
N TYR A 267 -15.88 -0.44 16.44
CA TYR A 267 -15.51 -1.71 17.07
C TYR A 267 -14.87 -2.62 16.04
N ILE A 268 -13.64 -3.05 16.26
CA ILE A 268 -12.94 -4.01 15.41
C ILE A 268 -12.80 -5.32 16.17
N PRO A 269 -13.31 -6.45 15.63
CA PRO A 269 -13.17 -7.76 16.27
C PRO A 269 -11.68 -8.10 16.48
N GLY A 270 -11.35 -8.68 17.64
CA GLY A 270 -9.99 -9.12 17.93
C GLY A 270 -9.51 -10.20 16.94
N GLY A 271 -8.26 -10.11 16.49
CA GLY A 271 -7.63 -11.10 15.60
C GLY A 271 -7.80 -10.86 14.09
N ILE A 272 -8.38 -9.75 13.67
CA ILE A 272 -8.34 -9.34 12.27
C ILE A 272 -7.02 -8.60 12.03
N ASN A 273 -6.00 -9.38 11.66
CA ASN A 273 -4.79 -8.87 11.04
C ASN A 273 -4.96 -8.95 9.52
N ASP A 274 -4.63 -7.88 8.83
CA ASP A 274 -4.59 -7.83 7.35
C ASP A 274 -3.41 -8.62 6.78
#